data_4980f54ed01d6194da8cf90f556e882a
#
_entry.id   4980f54ed01d6194da8cf90f556e882a
#
_cell.length_a   1.000
_cell.length_b   1.000
_cell.length_c   1.000
_cell.angle_alpha   90.00
_cell.angle_beta   90.00
_cell.angle_gamma   90.00
#
_symmetry.space_group_name_H-M   'P 1'
#
loop_
_entity.id
_entity.type
_entity.pdbx_description
1 polymer ?
#
loop_
_entity_poly.entity_id
_entity_poly.type
_entity_poly.pdbx_seq_one_letter_code
_entity_poly.pdbx_strand_id
1 'polypeptide(L)' 'MKVWIDQDLCTGDGLCEEICPDVFTLLDDGLAYVKDGDKVQNDPGGAAGMVAVTAELEDAVVEASEECPGECIFIEKD' A
#
# COMPACT_ATOMS: atom_id res chain seq x y z
N MET A 1 9.29 -5.66 -7.94
CA MET A 1 8.87 -5.44 -6.54
C MET A 1 7.37 -5.50 -6.45
N LYS A 2 6.87 -6.15 -5.43
CA LYS A 2 5.44 -6.22 -5.15
C LYS A 2 5.18 -5.67 -3.76
N VAL A 3 4.00 -5.11 -3.53
CA VAL A 3 3.66 -4.47 -2.26
C VAL A 3 2.24 -4.84 -1.85
N TRP A 4 2.03 -4.96 -0.55
CA TRP A 4 0.71 -5.17 0.01
C TRP A 4 0.65 -4.55 1.40
N ILE A 5 -0.57 -4.32 1.88
CA ILE A 5 -0.81 -3.73 3.19
C ILE A 5 -1.58 -4.72 4.04
N ASP A 6 -1.12 -4.90 5.29
CA ASP A 6 -1.86 -5.68 6.27
C ASP A 6 -2.86 -4.75 6.96
N GLN A 7 -4.13 -4.88 6.61
CA GLN A 7 -5.16 -4.00 7.13
C GLN A 7 -5.35 -4.13 8.64
N ASP A 8 -4.98 -5.27 9.21
CA ASP A 8 -5.05 -5.45 10.66
C ASP A 8 -4.06 -4.56 11.41
N LEU A 9 -2.98 -4.17 10.76
CA LEU A 9 -1.95 -3.31 11.34
C LEU A 9 -2.10 -1.85 10.95
N CYS A 10 -2.90 -1.56 9.93
CA CYS A 10 -3.04 -0.22 9.40
C CYS A 10 -3.69 0.72 10.42
N THR A 11 -3.08 1.88 10.62
CA THR A 11 -3.57 2.88 11.58
C THR A 11 -4.49 3.92 10.95
N GLY A 12 -4.59 3.92 9.62
CA GLY A 12 -5.46 4.86 8.92
C GLY A 12 -4.94 6.29 8.85
N ASP A 13 -3.64 6.48 9.01
CA ASP A 13 -3.03 7.81 9.00
C ASP A 13 -3.03 8.49 7.64
N GLY A 14 -3.07 7.71 6.56
CA GLY A 14 -3.06 8.25 5.22
C GLY A 14 -1.72 8.69 4.71
N LEU A 15 -0.64 8.47 5.45
CA LEU A 15 0.70 8.88 5.01
C LEU A 15 1.12 8.19 3.72
N CYS A 16 0.81 6.90 3.58
CA CYS A 16 1.16 6.17 2.37
C CYS A 16 0.46 6.76 1.14
N GLU A 17 -0.80 7.15 1.29
CA GLU A 17 -1.53 7.78 0.19
C GLU A 17 -0.95 9.15 -0.15
N GLU A 18 -0.50 9.91 0.83
CA GLU A 18 0.14 11.20 0.59
C GLU A 18 1.48 11.04 -0.13
N ILE A 19 2.25 10.03 0.25
CA ILE A 19 3.58 9.81 -0.33
C ILE A 19 3.48 9.19 -1.71
N CYS A 20 2.60 8.21 -1.87
CA CYS A 20 2.48 7.50 -3.14
C CYS A 20 1.02 7.23 -3.49
N PRO A 21 0.28 8.26 -3.92
CA PRO A 21 -1.13 8.10 -4.26
C PRO A 21 -1.38 7.19 -5.45
N ASP A 22 -0.36 6.94 -6.26
CA ASP A 22 -0.49 6.06 -7.42
C ASP A 22 -0.62 4.59 -7.03
N VAL A 23 -0.17 4.22 -5.84
CA VAL A 23 -0.16 2.83 -5.37
C VAL A 23 -1.08 2.62 -4.16
N PHE A 24 -1.22 3.63 -3.32
CA PHE A 24 -1.97 3.51 -2.06
C PHE A 24 -3.19 4.41 -2.04
N THR A 25 -4.26 3.92 -1.45
CA THR A 25 -5.48 4.72 -1.28
C THR A 25 -6.18 4.32 0.02
N LEU A 26 -6.87 5.30 0.63
CA LEU A 26 -7.71 5.03 1.79
C LEU A 26 -9.13 4.83 1.33
N LEU A 27 -9.81 3.86 1.91
CA LEU A 27 -11.21 3.59 1.63
C LEU A 27 -12.09 4.08 2.78
N ASP A 28 -13.39 3.90 2.62
CA ASP A 28 -14.38 4.40 3.59
C ASP A 28 -14.26 3.78 4.97
N ASP A 29 -13.61 2.60 5.06
CA ASP A 29 -13.39 1.95 6.35
C ASP A 29 -12.21 2.54 7.12
N GLY A 30 -11.54 3.55 6.56
CA GLY A 30 -10.40 4.20 7.20
C GLY A 30 -9.10 3.45 7.09
N LEU A 31 -9.06 2.39 6.29
CA LEU A 31 -7.86 1.59 6.10
C LEU A 31 -7.26 1.84 4.72
N ALA A 32 -5.94 1.67 4.62
CA ALA A 32 -5.24 1.84 3.35
C ALA A 32 -5.20 0.53 2.59
N TYR A 33 -5.25 0.65 1.27
CA TYR A 33 -5.17 -0.50 0.37
C TYR A 33 -4.25 -0.16 -0.80
N VAL A 34 -3.65 -1.18 -1.38
CA VAL A 34 -2.88 -1.01 -2.60
C VAL A 34 -3.82 -1.05 -3.80
N LYS A 35 -3.42 -0.41 -4.88
CA LYS A 35 -4.22 -0.41 -6.10
C LYS A 35 -3.33 -0.65 -7.32
N ASP A 36 -3.91 -1.29 -8.32
CA ASP A 36 -3.26 -1.53 -9.60
C ASP A 36 -3.95 -0.62 -10.63
N GLY A 37 -3.32 0.53 -10.91
CA GLY A 37 -3.97 1.55 -11.70
C GLY A 37 -5.21 2.06 -10.96
N ASP A 38 -6.37 1.90 -11.53
CA ASP A 38 -7.63 2.33 -10.92
C ASP A 38 -8.30 1.25 -10.08
N LYS A 39 -7.72 0.05 -10.06
CA LYS A 39 -8.35 -1.08 -9.38
C LYS A 39 -7.78 -1.26 -7.98
N VAL A 40 -8.58 -1.02 -6.95
CA VAL A 40 -8.20 -1.20 -5.56
C VAL A 40 -8.25 -2.68 -5.21
N GLN A 41 -7.20 -3.18 -4.57
CA GLN A 41 -7.10 -4.59 -4.18
C GLN A 41 -7.63 -4.79 -2.77
N ASN A 42 -8.93 -4.60 -2.60
CA ASN A 42 -9.57 -4.68 -1.28
C ASN A 42 -10.38 -5.96 -1.06
N ASP A 43 -10.52 -6.80 -2.09
CA ASP A 43 -11.28 -8.05 -1.97
C ASP A 43 -10.66 -9.10 -2.88
N PRO A 44 -9.77 -9.95 -2.38
CA PRO A 44 -9.28 -9.97 -0.99
C PRO A 44 -8.28 -8.85 -0.74
N GLY A 45 -8.02 -8.48 0.47
CA GLY A 45 -6.98 -7.53 0.83
C GLY A 45 -5.71 -8.25 1.24
N GLY A 46 -4.77 -7.52 1.85
CA GLY A 46 -3.55 -8.07 2.39
C GLY A 46 -2.67 -8.70 1.33
N ALA A 47 -1.98 -9.78 1.69
CA ALA A 47 -1.02 -10.43 0.81
C ALA A 47 -1.67 -11.02 -0.45
N ALA A 48 -2.95 -11.38 -0.39
CA ALA A 48 -3.66 -11.91 -1.56
C ALA A 48 -3.97 -10.81 -2.57
N GLY A 49 -3.95 -9.54 -2.15
CA GLY A 49 -4.16 -8.39 -3.03
C GLY A 49 -2.88 -7.68 -3.43
N MET A 50 -1.77 -8.39 -3.44
CA MET A 50 -0.46 -7.82 -3.76
C MET A 50 -0.41 -7.20 -5.16
N VAL A 51 0.24 -6.04 -5.27
CA VAL A 51 0.34 -5.29 -6.52
C VAL A 51 1.79 -5.17 -6.95
N ALA A 52 2.05 -5.35 -8.23
CA ALA A 52 3.39 -5.13 -8.79
C ALA A 52 3.66 -3.63 -8.90
N VAL A 53 4.86 -3.21 -8.51
CA VAL A 53 5.27 -1.81 -8.51
C VAL A 53 6.26 -1.57 -9.64
N THR A 54 6.04 -0.52 -10.43
CA THR A 54 6.98 -0.14 -11.49
C THR A 54 8.22 0.49 -10.88
N ALA A 55 9.33 0.46 -11.62
CA ALA A 55 10.59 1.02 -11.14
C ALA A 55 10.47 2.51 -10.77
N GLU A 56 9.61 3.24 -11.48
CA GLU A 56 9.41 4.66 -11.22
C GLU A 56 8.79 4.94 -9.86
N LEU A 57 8.02 3.99 -9.32
CA LEU A 57 7.30 4.17 -8.06
C LEU A 57 7.98 3.47 -6.88
N GLU A 58 9.02 2.68 -7.13
CA GLU A 58 9.66 1.88 -6.07
C GLU A 58 10.19 2.74 -4.92
N ASP A 59 10.83 3.86 -5.22
CA ASP A 59 11.36 4.73 -4.18
C ASP A 59 10.26 5.31 -3.31
N ALA A 60 9.14 5.72 -3.93
CA ALA A 60 8.01 6.27 -3.19
C ALA A 60 7.34 5.20 -2.33
N VAL A 61 7.26 3.97 -2.83
CA VAL A 61 6.69 2.85 -2.07
C VAL A 61 7.56 2.54 -0.85
N VAL A 62 8.87 2.51 -1.02
CA VAL A 62 9.79 2.27 0.10
C VAL A 62 9.67 3.39 1.13
N GLU A 63 9.62 4.64 0.69
CA GLU A 63 9.44 5.76 1.60
C GLU A 63 8.12 5.64 2.37
N ALA A 64 7.03 5.28 1.69
CA ALA A 64 5.75 5.10 2.35
C ALA A 64 5.81 4.01 3.42
N SER A 65 6.52 2.91 3.13
CA SER A 65 6.64 1.81 4.09
C SER A 65 7.43 2.23 5.33
N GLU A 66 8.43 3.10 5.16
CA GLU A 66 9.24 3.57 6.27
C GLU A 66 8.50 4.59 7.13
N GLU A 67 7.64 5.39 6.53
CA GLU A 67 6.91 6.45 7.23
C GLU A 67 5.62 5.95 7.89
N CYS A 68 5.16 4.75 7.55
CA CYS A 68 3.93 4.21 8.10
C CYS A 68 4.09 3.87 9.59
N PRO A 69 3.39 4.54 10.49
CA PRO A 69 3.55 4.28 11.94
C PRO A 69 3.06 2.90 12.36
N GLY A 70 2.13 2.31 11.62
CA GLY A 70 1.65 0.96 11.90
C GLY A 70 2.54 -0.15 11.35
N GLU A 71 3.54 0.23 10.54
CA GLU A 71 4.43 -0.72 9.89
C GLU A 71 3.67 -1.83 9.17
N CYS A 72 2.57 -1.44 8.52
CA CYS A 72 1.65 -2.38 7.90
C CYS A 72 1.90 -2.61 6.41
N ILE A 73 2.88 -1.92 5.83
CA ILE A 73 3.21 -2.04 4.41
C ILE A 73 4.34 -3.04 4.24
N PHE A 74 4.10 -4.08 3.46
CA PHE A 74 5.06 -5.14 3.22
C PHE A 74 5.48 -5.15 1.76
N ILE A 75 6.77 -5.29 1.53
CA ILE A 75 7.36 -5.28 0.20
C ILE A 75 8.01 -6.62 -0.05
N GLU A 76 7.70 -7.24 -1.19
CA GLU A 76 8.31 -8.50 -1.58
C GLU A 76 9.08 -8.29 -2.88
N LYS A 77 10.30 -8.78 -2.88
CA LYS A 77 11.16 -8.71 -4.06
C LYS A 77 10.96 -9.95 -4.92
N ASP A 78 11.01 -9.72 -6.21
CA ASP A 78 10.89 -10.83 -7.18
C ASP A 78 12.13 -11.71 -7.18
#